data_1cccbece59eaf9dba68ee4f342a16bd7
#
_entry.id   1cccbece59eaf9dba68ee4f342a16bd7
#
_cell.length_a   1.000
_cell.length_b   1.000
_cell.length_c   1.000
_cell.angle_alpha   90.00
_cell.angle_beta   90.00
_cell.angle_gamma   90.00
#
_symmetry.space_group_name_H-M   'P 1'
#
loop_
_entity.id
_entity.type
_entity.pdbx_description
1 polymer ?
#
loop_
_entity_poly.entity_id
_entity_poly.type
_entity_poly.pdbx_seq_one_letter_code
_entity_poly.pdbx_strand_id
1 'polypeptide(L)'
;MKEQIERLRANIRAACQRVHRAETEITIVAASKTVPWQTLAELEDSGIFICGENRVQELLDKYGRFETTWHMIGRLQTNKVKYLIGKVALIQSLDRIELAAEIERQCQRHGKTVDCLIEVNIGGEESKGGIAPEELELFLEELKQFPSVRLKGLMTIAPNTANPDDNRPLFLKMKALYDYYRGRDELGCSQFDTLSMGMSGDYVQAIECGSTM
;
A
#
# COMPACT_ATOMS: atom_id res chain seq x y z
N MET A 1 -23.12 0.10 -7.14
CA MET A 1 -21.65 0.09 -7.31
C MET A 1 -21.21 0.99 -8.47
N LYS A 2 -21.69 0.83 -9.70
CA LYS A 2 -21.26 1.60 -10.88
C LYS A 2 -21.24 3.13 -10.67
N GLU A 3 -22.32 3.71 -10.18
CA GLU A 3 -22.42 5.15 -9.90
C GLU A 3 -21.37 5.64 -8.87
N GLN A 4 -21.08 4.83 -7.85
CA GLN A 4 -20.06 5.15 -6.85
C GLN A 4 -18.65 5.17 -7.46
N ILE A 5 -18.37 4.24 -8.38
CA ILE A 5 -17.09 4.17 -9.09
C ILE A 5 -16.96 5.35 -10.06
N GLU A 6 -18.01 5.72 -10.77
CA GLU A 6 -18.02 6.91 -11.64
C GLU A 6 -17.74 8.19 -10.83
N ARG A 7 -18.37 8.33 -9.66
CA ARG A 7 -18.11 9.44 -8.74
C ARG A 7 -16.65 9.43 -8.22
N LEU A 8 -16.13 8.27 -7.84
CA LEU A 8 -14.73 8.13 -7.42
C LEU A 8 -13.79 8.61 -8.53
N ARG A 9 -13.98 8.15 -9.77
CA ARG A 9 -13.15 8.56 -10.91
C ARG A 9 -13.26 10.05 -11.21
N ALA A 10 -14.46 10.63 -11.12
CA ALA A 10 -14.65 12.06 -11.30
C ALA A 10 -13.89 12.88 -10.24
N ASN A 11 -13.90 12.43 -8.97
CA ASN A 11 -13.16 13.08 -7.90
C ASN A 11 -11.64 12.97 -8.09
N ILE A 12 -11.13 11.78 -8.49
CA ILE A 12 -9.71 11.57 -8.79
C ILE A 12 -9.28 12.50 -9.93
N ARG A 13 -10.05 12.57 -11.01
CA ARG A 13 -9.79 13.50 -12.13
C ARG A 13 -9.70 14.93 -11.66
N ALA A 14 -10.67 15.39 -10.89
CA ALA A 14 -10.69 16.74 -10.37
C ALA A 14 -9.49 17.04 -9.44
N ALA A 15 -9.10 16.07 -8.58
CA ALA A 15 -7.92 16.19 -7.73
C ALA A 15 -6.63 16.31 -8.56
N CYS A 16 -6.45 15.42 -9.54
CA CYS A 16 -5.28 15.42 -10.43
C CYS A 16 -5.17 16.75 -11.23
N GLN A 17 -6.29 17.26 -11.73
CA GLN A 17 -6.32 18.54 -12.45
C GLN A 17 -5.85 19.71 -11.59
N ARG A 18 -6.24 19.75 -10.30
CA ARG A 18 -5.83 20.83 -9.38
C ARG A 18 -4.31 20.89 -9.15
N VAL A 19 -3.63 19.75 -9.28
CA VAL A 19 -2.18 19.62 -9.03
C VAL A 19 -1.38 19.28 -10.28
N HIS A 20 -1.98 19.43 -11.47
CA HIS A 20 -1.35 19.19 -12.78
C HIS A 20 -0.72 17.81 -12.95
N ARG A 21 -1.41 16.76 -12.45
CA ARG A 21 -1.01 15.34 -12.58
C ARG A 21 -1.92 14.59 -13.57
N ALA A 22 -1.40 13.54 -14.16
CA ALA A 22 -2.20 12.63 -14.98
C ALA A 22 -2.98 11.64 -14.09
N GLU A 23 -4.24 11.33 -14.48
CA GLU A 23 -5.05 10.32 -13.76
C GLU A 23 -4.38 8.93 -13.80
N THR A 24 -3.60 8.65 -14.84
CA THR A 24 -2.85 7.39 -15.01
C THR A 24 -1.74 7.19 -13.98
N GLU A 25 -1.37 8.22 -13.24
CA GLU A 25 -0.42 8.11 -12.12
C GLU A 25 -1.08 7.53 -10.85
N ILE A 26 -2.40 7.42 -10.83
CA ILE A 26 -3.15 7.01 -9.64
C ILE A 26 -3.62 5.57 -9.79
N THR A 27 -3.14 4.71 -8.91
CA THR A 27 -3.58 3.32 -8.77
C THR A 27 -4.66 3.23 -7.70
N ILE A 28 -5.81 2.63 -8.05
CA ILE A 28 -6.91 2.41 -7.10
C ILE A 28 -6.81 0.99 -6.54
N VAL A 29 -6.78 0.86 -5.23
CA VAL A 29 -6.89 -0.41 -4.51
C VAL A 29 -8.24 -0.48 -3.82
N ALA A 30 -9.07 -1.44 -4.22
CA ALA A 30 -10.34 -1.69 -3.56
C ALA A 30 -10.10 -2.44 -2.24
N ALA A 31 -10.32 -1.77 -1.09
CA ALA A 31 -10.27 -2.42 0.21
C ALA A 31 -11.45 -3.40 0.34
N SER A 32 -11.18 -4.69 0.17
CA SER A 32 -12.18 -5.75 -0.01
C SER A 32 -12.56 -6.46 1.29
N LYS A 33 -12.01 -6.02 2.43
CA LYS A 33 -12.32 -6.58 3.76
C LYS A 33 -13.84 -6.63 3.98
N THR A 34 -14.34 -7.76 4.50
CA THR A 34 -15.75 -8.02 4.79
C THR A 34 -16.70 -8.05 3.58
N VAL A 35 -16.22 -7.83 2.36
CA VAL A 35 -17.04 -7.87 1.13
C VAL A 35 -16.99 -9.28 0.54
N PRO A 36 -18.15 -9.91 0.22
CA PRO A 36 -18.19 -11.20 -0.45
C PRO A 36 -17.53 -11.15 -1.84
N TRP A 37 -16.88 -12.23 -2.25
CA TRP A 37 -16.19 -12.28 -3.56
C TRP A 37 -17.14 -12.06 -4.75
N GLN A 38 -18.40 -12.48 -4.64
CA GLN A 38 -19.41 -12.27 -5.69
C GLN A 38 -19.61 -10.78 -5.99
N THR A 39 -19.64 -9.95 -4.92
CA THR A 39 -19.74 -8.49 -5.07
C THR A 39 -18.46 -7.89 -5.63
N LEU A 40 -17.30 -8.46 -5.27
CA LEU A 40 -16.01 -7.99 -5.80
C LEU A 40 -15.83 -8.33 -7.28
N ALA A 41 -16.39 -9.44 -7.76
CA ALA A 41 -16.36 -9.79 -9.17
C ALA A 41 -17.03 -8.74 -10.07
N GLU A 42 -18.00 -7.97 -9.55
CA GLU A 42 -18.61 -6.85 -10.27
C GLU A 42 -17.61 -5.70 -10.55
N LEU A 43 -16.43 -5.68 -9.89
CA LEU A 43 -15.37 -4.71 -10.16
C LEU A 43 -14.65 -4.97 -11.49
N GLU A 44 -14.69 -6.19 -12.04
CA GLU A 44 -14.02 -6.55 -13.30
C GLU A 44 -14.42 -5.59 -14.44
N ASP A 45 -15.71 -5.28 -14.54
CA ASP A 45 -16.24 -4.35 -15.57
C ASP A 45 -15.93 -2.88 -15.26
N SER A 46 -15.42 -2.57 -14.07
CA SER A 46 -15.17 -1.20 -13.65
C SER A 46 -13.77 -0.70 -13.99
N GLY A 47 -12.85 -1.59 -14.37
CA GLY A 47 -11.44 -1.30 -14.57
C GLY A 47 -10.67 -1.07 -13.25
N ILE A 48 -11.19 -1.58 -12.11
CA ILE A 48 -10.47 -1.67 -10.85
C ILE A 48 -10.05 -3.13 -10.67
N PHE A 49 -8.77 -3.41 -10.90
CA PHE A 49 -8.23 -4.78 -10.94
C PHE A 49 -7.41 -5.16 -9.73
N ILE A 50 -7.37 -4.31 -8.70
CA ILE A 50 -6.57 -4.54 -7.50
C ILE A 50 -7.48 -4.56 -6.27
N CYS A 51 -7.43 -5.67 -5.53
CA CYS A 51 -8.11 -5.82 -4.26
C CYS A 51 -7.10 -5.87 -3.11
N GLY A 52 -7.38 -5.13 -2.04
CA GLY A 52 -6.58 -5.11 -0.83
C GLY A 52 -7.28 -5.78 0.35
N GLU A 53 -6.62 -6.74 0.98
CA GLU A 53 -7.12 -7.45 2.15
C GLU A 53 -6.33 -7.14 3.42
N ASN A 54 -7.07 -7.09 4.53
CA ASN A 54 -6.47 -6.88 5.85
C ASN A 54 -6.12 -8.19 6.55
N ARG A 55 -6.77 -9.30 6.18
CA ARG A 55 -6.61 -10.60 6.83
C ARG A 55 -6.27 -11.68 5.81
N VAL A 56 -5.21 -12.43 6.11
CA VAL A 56 -4.75 -13.52 5.23
C VAL A 56 -5.86 -14.53 4.96
N GLN A 57 -6.67 -14.87 5.97
CA GLN A 57 -7.75 -15.85 5.78
C GLN A 57 -8.81 -15.35 4.79
N GLU A 58 -9.23 -14.08 4.90
CA GLU A 58 -10.19 -13.48 3.97
C GLU A 58 -9.64 -13.45 2.53
N LEU A 59 -8.34 -13.16 2.37
CA LEU A 59 -7.68 -13.23 1.07
C LEU A 59 -7.74 -14.66 0.50
N LEU A 60 -7.38 -15.67 1.29
CA LEU A 60 -7.36 -17.05 0.83
C LEU A 60 -8.75 -17.58 0.46
N ASP A 61 -9.77 -17.18 1.19
CA ASP A 61 -11.17 -17.57 0.92
C ASP A 61 -11.68 -17.01 -0.42
N LYS A 62 -11.10 -15.87 -0.87
CA LYS A 62 -11.45 -15.18 -2.12
C LYS A 62 -10.52 -15.48 -3.27
N TYR A 63 -9.30 -15.95 -2.98
CA TYR A 63 -8.26 -16.19 -3.97
C TYR A 63 -8.70 -17.19 -5.05
N GLY A 64 -8.56 -16.79 -6.32
CA GLY A 64 -8.94 -17.60 -7.47
C GLY A 64 -10.46 -17.71 -7.73
N ARG A 65 -11.28 -16.90 -7.03
CA ARG A 65 -12.74 -16.84 -7.26
C ARG A 65 -13.14 -15.88 -8.37
N PHE A 66 -12.32 -14.89 -8.66
CA PHE A 66 -12.48 -13.88 -9.71
C PHE A 66 -11.09 -13.34 -10.09
N GLU A 67 -11.01 -12.64 -11.24
CA GLU A 67 -9.75 -12.06 -11.69
C GLU A 67 -9.44 -10.76 -10.96
N THR A 68 -8.36 -10.75 -10.21
CA THR A 68 -7.86 -9.58 -9.51
C THR A 68 -6.39 -9.74 -9.11
N THR A 69 -5.72 -8.62 -8.96
CA THR A 69 -4.40 -8.55 -8.34
C THR A 69 -4.56 -8.34 -6.84
N TRP A 70 -3.98 -9.21 -6.03
CA TRP A 70 -4.11 -9.15 -4.59
C TRP A 70 -2.99 -8.35 -3.94
N HIS A 71 -3.37 -7.40 -3.07
CA HIS A 71 -2.46 -6.72 -2.15
C HIS A 71 -2.80 -7.11 -0.70
N MET A 72 -1.77 -7.33 0.11
CA MET A 72 -1.93 -7.41 1.56
C MET A 72 -1.73 -6.01 2.14
N ILE A 73 -2.80 -5.40 2.65
CA ILE A 73 -2.79 -4.00 3.13
C ILE A 73 -2.89 -3.88 4.65
N GLY A 74 -3.26 -4.96 5.36
CA GLY A 74 -3.34 -4.98 6.81
C GLY A 74 -2.09 -5.57 7.45
N ARG A 75 -1.94 -5.35 8.76
CA ARG A 75 -0.80 -5.83 9.53
C ARG A 75 -0.62 -7.34 9.39
N LEU A 76 0.54 -7.76 8.88
CA LEU A 76 0.83 -9.15 8.56
C LEU A 76 1.58 -9.83 9.69
N GLN A 77 1.00 -10.92 10.21
CA GLN A 77 1.68 -11.79 11.17
C GLN A 77 2.72 -12.66 10.44
N THR A 78 3.91 -12.83 11.02
CA THR A 78 5.02 -13.60 10.43
C THR A 78 4.62 -15.03 10.08
N ASN A 79 3.89 -15.73 10.98
CA ASN A 79 3.43 -17.10 10.76
C ASN A 79 2.43 -17.25 9.59
N LYS A 80 1.90 -16.15 9.05
CA LYS A 80 0.96 -16.13 7.93
C LYS A 80 1.61 -15.84 6.58
N VAL A 81 2.84 -15.36 6.54
CA VAL A 81 3.59 -15.02 5.30
C VAL A 81 3.60 -16.18 4.31
N LYS A 82 3.84 -17.41 4.78
CA LYS A 82 3.90 -18.62 3.95
C LYS A 82 2.67 -18.86 3.06
N TYR A 83 1.51 -18.31 3.43
CA TYR A 83 0.28 -18.48 2.68
C TYR A 83 0.12 -17.45 1.54
N LEU A 84 0.91 -16.37 1.57
CA LEU A 84 0.79 -15.23 0.64
C LEU A 84 1.80 -15.26 -0.50
N ILE A 85 2.99 -15.87 -0.28
CA ILE A 85 4.05 -15.86 -1.29
C ILE A 85 3.55 -16.52 -2.59
N GLY A 86 3.61 -15.74 -3.68
CA GLY A 86 3.10 -16.14 -4.98
C GLY A 86 1.59 -15.98 -5.19
N LYS A 87 0.88 -15.42 -4.21
CA LYS A 87 -0.55 -15.08 -4.32
C LYS A 87 -0.80 -13.58 -4.29
N VAL A 88 0.05 -12.81 -3.63
CA VAL A 88 -0.04 -11.34 -3.61
C VAL A 88 1.03 -10.73 -4.50
N ALA A 89 0.69 -9.64 -5.14
CA ALA A 89 1.63 -8.83 -5.92
C ALA A 89 2.39 -7.86 -5.00
N LEU A 90 1.75 -7.37 -3.93
CA LEU A 90 2.31 -6.35 -3.06
C LEU A 90 1.90 -6.58 -1.60
N ILE A 91 2.87 -6.49 -0.70
CA ILE A 91 2.65 -6.39 0.75
C ILE A 91 2.90 -4.94 1.15
N GLN A 92 1.86 -4.23 1.60
CA GLN A 92 1.96 -2.79 1.90
C GLN A 92 2.30 -2.50 3.37
N SER A 93 2.35 -3.53 4.21
CA SER A 93 2.44 -3.41 5.67
C SER A 93 3.76 -3.94 6.23
N LEU A 94 4.88 -3.68 5.54
CA LEU A 94 6.20 -4.04 6.04
C LEU A 94 6.63 -3.04 7.11
N ASP A 95 6.60 -3.45 8.38
CA ASP A 95 6.78 -2.59 9.54
C ASP A 95 7.88 -3.05 10.53
N ARG A 96 8.58 -4.15 10.25
CA ARG A 96 9.62 -4.70 11.14
C ARG A 96 10.51 -5.72 10.44
N ILE A 97 11.71 -5.86 10.95
CA ILE A 97 12.76 -6.73 10.38
C ILE A 97 12.39 -8.21 10.47
N GLU A 98 11.74 -8.66 11.54
CA GLU A 98 11.30 -10.05 11.68
C GLU A 98 10.29 -10.45 10.59
N LEU A 99 9.47 -9.50 10.12
CA LEU A 99 8.57 -9.74 9.01
C LEU A 99 9.35 -9.84 7.69
N ALA A 100 10.30 -8.94 7.45
CA ALA A 100 11.17 -8.98 6.26
C ALA A 100 11.96 -10.31 6.20
N ALA A 101 12.54 -10.75 7.31
CA ALA A 101 13.27 -12.00 7.41
C ALA A 101 12.39 -13.22 7.09
N GLU A 102 11.15 -13.23 7.57
CA GLU A 102 10.21 -14.32 7.25
C GLU A 102 9.75 -14.27 5.78
N ILE A 103 9.53 -13.08 5.22
CA ILE A 103 9.23 -12.92 3.78
C ILE A 103 10.40 -13.46 2.96
N GLU A 104 11.62 -13.05 3.25
CA GLU A 104 12.83 -13.53 2.59
C GLU A 104 12.94 -15.05 2.63
N ARG A 105 12.80 -15.64 3.83
CA ARG A 105 12.86 -17.09 4.04
C ARG A 105 11.83 -17.85 3.20
N GLN A 106 10.61 -17.33 3.14
CA GLN A 106 9.54 -17.97 2.35
C GLN A 106 9.75 -17.76 0.85
N CYS A 107 10.22 -16.59 0.44
CA CYS A 107 10.55 -16.30 -0.96
C CYS A 107 11.66 -17.23 -1.47
N GLN A 108 12.74 -17.39 -0.72
CA GLN A 108 13.83 -18.31 -1.05
C GLN A 108 13.33 -19.74 -1.18
N ARG A 109 12.49 -20.20 -0.24
CA ARG A 109 11.92 -21.55 -0.25
C ARG A 109 11.10 -21.85 -1.50
N HIS A 110 10.47 -20.83 -2.08
CA HIS A 110 9.59 -20.95 -3.25
C HIS A 110 10.25 -20.45 -4.56
N GLY A 111 11.50 -20.00 -4.53
CA GLY A 111 12.19 -19.41 -5.69
C GLY A 111 11.46 -18.16 -6.21
N LYS A 112 10.94 -17.30 -5.32
CA LYS A 112 10.15 -16.12 -5.66
C LYS A 112 10.72 -14.87 -5.00
N THR A 113 10.25 -13.72 -5.48
CA THR A 113 10.41 -12.41 -4.85
C THR A 113 9.03 -11.82 -4.61
N VAL A 114 8.92 -10.82 -3.75
CA VAL A 114 7.67 -10.10 -3.51
C VAL A 114 7.93 -8.60 -3.36
N ASP A 115 7.05 -7.80 -3.93
CA ASP A 115 7.08 -6.36 -3.78
C ASP A 115 6.52 -5.95 -2.41
N CYS A 116 7.17 -4.98 -1.77
CA CYS A 116 6.78 -4.48 -0.46
C CYS A 116 6.77 -2.95 -0.43
N LEU A 117 5.83 -2.38 0.33
CA LEU A 117 5.90 -1.00 0.81
C LEU A 117 6.23 -1.02 2.29
N ILE A 118 7.03 -0.07 2.72
CA ILE A 118 7.31 0.14 4.14
C ILE A 118 6.16 0.95 4.73
N GLU A 119 5.52 0.40 5.76
CA GLU A 119 4.49 1.11 6.52
C GLU A 119 5.15 2.08 7.51
N VAL A 120 4.84 3.37 7.37
CA VAL A 120 5.36 4.45 8.21
C VAL A 120 4.24 5.00 9.09
N ASN A 121 4.46 5.05 10.39
CA ASN A 121 3.56 5.67 11.36
C ASN A 121 3.75 7.19 11.37
N ILE A 122 3.25 7.85 10.32
CA ILE A 122 3.45 9.29 10.12
C ILE A 122 2.73 10.15 11.16
N GLY A 123 1.65 9.63 11.74
CA GLY A 123 0.85 10.31 12.75
C GLY A 123 1.37 10.15 14.19
N GLY A 124 2.32 9.23 14.43
CA GLY A 124 2.85 8.95 15.76
C GLY A 124 1.85 8.33 16.73
N GLU A 125 0.79 7.68 16.23
CA GLU A 125 -0.22 7.02 17.08
C GLU A 125 0.29 5.64 17.54
N GLU A 126 0.47 5.42 18.83
CA GLU A 126 0.94 4.15 19.40
C GLU A 126 0.07 2.94 19.02
N SER A 127 -1.23 3.15 18.76
CA SER A 127 -2.19 2.12 18.40
C SER A 127 -2.06 1.63 16.96
N LYS A 128 -1.32 2.35 16.10
CA LYS A 128 -1.14 2.01 14.69
C LYS A 128 0.19 1.33 14.44
N GLY A 129 0.21 0.48 13.40
CA GLY A 129 1.44 -0.10 12.88
C GLY A 129 2.32 0.90 12.15
N GLY A 130 3.45 0.42 11.68
CA GLY A 130 4.43 1.21 10.96
C GLY A 130 5.61 1.63 11.82
N ILE A 131 6.73 1.87 11.14
CA ILE A 131 7.97 2.37 11.78
C ILE A 131 7.88 3.88 11.97
N ALA A 132 8.59 4.41 12.95
CA ALA A 132 8.70 5.87 13.11
C ALA A 132 9.48 6.47 11.91
N PRO A 133 9.13 7.69 11.46
CA PRO A 133 9.86 8.34 10.37
C PRO A 133 11.37 8.44 10.60
N GLU A 134 11.77 8.64 11.85
CA GLU A 134 13.15 8.79 12.29
C GLU A 134 13.96 7.48 12.20
N GLU A 135 13.27 6.33 12.19
CA GLU A 135 13.87 4.99 12.13
C GLU A 135 13.99 4.49 10.67
N LEU A 136 13.41 5.20 9.69
CA LEU A 136 13.28 4.73 8.32
C LEU A 136 14.64 4.45 7.66
N GLU A 137 15.65 5.30 7.88
CA GLU A 137 16.98 5.10 7.28
C GLU A 137 17.67 3.84 7.82
N LEU A 138 17.64 3.63 9.13
CA LEU A 138 18.19 2.43 9.75
C LEU A 138 17.44 1.18 9.27
N PHE A 139 16.13 1.25 9.18
CA PHE A 139 15.31 0.15 8.69
C PHE A 139 15.64 -0.21 7.24
N LEU A 140 15.83 0.79 6.36
CA LEU A 140 16.26 0.58 4.98
C LEU A 140 17.64 -0.10 4.89
N GLU A 141 18.61 0.32 5.73
CA GLU A 141 19.92 -0.32 5.81
C GLU A 141 19.82 -1.80 6.18
N GLU A 142 19.00 -2.12 7.19
CA GLU A 142 18.79 -3.51 7.60
C GLU A 142 18.06 -4.34 6.54
N LEU A 143 17.17 -3.74 5.75
CA LEU A 143 16.45 -4.43 4.67
C LEU A 143 17.34 -4.89 3.52
N LYS A 144 18.52 -4.32 3.33
CA LYS A 144 19.47 -4.72 2.25
C LYS A 144 19.91 -6.18 2.34
N GLN A 145 19.84 -6.80 3.52
CA GLN A 145 20.16 -8.22 3.69
C GLN A 145 19.08 -9.18 3.15
N PHE A 146 17.93 -8.67 2.69
CA PHE A 146 16.78 -9.45 2.23
C PHE A 146 16.47 -9.23 0.74
N PRO A 147 17.27 -9.79 -0.19
CA PRO A 147 17.19 -9.47 -1.62
C PRO A 147 15.88 -9.92 -2.31
N SER A 148 15.13 -10.86 -1.71
CA SER A 148 13.83 -11.26 -2.24
C SER A 148 12.70 -10.30 -1.87
N VAL A 149 12.94 -9.38 -0.93
CA VAL A 149 12.02 -8.29 -0.54
C VAL A 149 12.32 -7.08 -1.42
N ARG A 150 11.51 -6.86 -2.46
CA ARG A 150 11.71 -5.75 -3.38
C ARG A 150 10.95 -4.51 -2.89
N LEU A 151 11.68 -3.48 -2.52
CA LEU A 151 11.07 -2.25 -2.03
C LEU A 151 10.53 -1.41 -3.19
N LYS A 152 9.25 -1.06 -3.13
CA LYS A 152 8.54 -0.25 -4.14
C LYS A 152 8.14 1.13 -3.64
N GLY A 153 8.28 1.40 -2.38
CA GLY A 153 7.94 2.70 -1.81
C GLY A 153 7.46 2.65 -0.38
N LEU A 154 6.64 3.61 -0.04
CA LEU A 154 6.14 3.83 1.31
C LEU A 154 4.62 3.75 1.36
N MET A 155 4.09 3.36 2.52
CA MET A 155 2.66 3.36 2.82
C MET A 155 2.41 4.02 4.18
N THR A 156 1.29 4.69 4.32
CA THR A 156 0.80 5.17 5.61
C THR A 156 -0.71 5.17 5.69
N ILE A 157 -1.24 5.03 6.91
CA ILE A 157 -2.65 5.20 7.23
C ILE A 157 -2.75 6.41 8.17
N ALA A 158 -3.23 7.52 7.64
CA ALA A 158 -3.45 8.73 8.42
C ALA A 158 -4.55 8.55 9.50
N PRO A 159 -4.59 9.39 10.53
CA PRO A 159 -5.67 9.42 11.51
C PRO A 159 -7.05 9.59 10.85
N ASN A 160 -8.08 9.00 11.47
CA ASN A 160 -9.45 9.27 11.06
C ASN A 160 -9.90 10.61 11.64
N THR A 161 -10.04 11.62 10.79
CA THR A 161 -10.41 12.99 11.19
C THR A 161 -11.79 13.35 10.67
N ALA A 162 -12.48 14.26 11.34
CA ALA A 162 -13.78 14.78 10.88
C ALA A 162 -13.62 15.65 9.62
N ASN A 163 -12.51 16.38 9.51
CA ASN A 163 -12.17 17.17 8.34
C ASN A 163 -10.97 16.53 7.63
N PRO A 164 -11.13 16.04 6.37
CA PRO A 164 -10.05 15.41 5.61
C PRO A 164 -8.81 16.29 5.41
N ASP A 165 -8.98 17.62 5.39
CA ASP A 165 -7.87 18.56 5.22
C ASP A 165 -6.91 18.57 6.41
N ASP A 166 -7.33 18.07 7.59
CA ASP A 166 -6.46 17.94 8.77
C ASP A 166 -5.32 16.93 8.53
N ASN A 167 -5.48 16.02 7.57
CA ASN A 167 -4.45 15.03 7.20
C ASN A 167 -3.43 15.57 6.18
N ARG A 168 -3.65 16.73 5.55
CA ARG A 168 -2.70 17.30 4.56
C ARG A 168 -1.28 17.46 5.09
N PRO A 169 -1.03 17.98 6.30
CA PRO A 169 0.33 18.09 6.83
C PRO A 169 1.04 16.72 6.92
N LEU A 170 0.31 15.67 7.30
CA LEU A 170 0.86 14.31 7.39
C LEU A 170 1.16 13.73 6.00
N PHE A 171 0.27 13.93 5.03
CA PHE A 171 0.50 13.52 3.65
C PHE A 171 1.68 14.24 3.01
N LEU A 172 1.85 15.54 3.26
CA LEU A 172 3.01 16.28 2.79
C LEU A 172 4.32 15.82 3.46
N LYS A 173 4.28 15.51 4.77
CA LYS A 173 5.44 14.93 5.47
C LYS A 173 5.80 13.57 4.86
N MET A 174 4.80 12.74 4.57
CA MET A 174 5.01 11.43 3.95
C MET A 174 5.57 11.55 2.52
N LYS A 175 5.06 12.51 1.74
CA LYS A 175 5.59 12.81 0.40
C LYS A 175 7.05 13.28 0.46
N ALA A 176 7.40 14.12 1.42
CA ALA A 176 8.78 14.57 1.59
C ALA A 176 9.73 13.42 1.92
N LEU A 177 9.32 12.47 2.79
CA LEU A 177 10.09 11.25 3.05
C LEU A 177 10.26 10.40 1.80
N TYR A 178 9.17 10.18 1.06
CA TYR A 178 9.20 9.42 -0.18
C TYR A 178 10.16 10.04 -1.20
N ASP A 179 10.09 11.36 -1.42
CA ASP A 179 10.96 12.07 -2.36
C ASP A 179 12.44 12.04 -1.92
N TYR A 180 12.68 12.11 -0.61
CA TYR A 180 14.03 12.05 -0.06
C TYR A 180 14.69 10.70 -0.29
N TYR A 181 13.95 9.58 -0.16
CA TYR A 181 14.51 8.24 -0.32
C TYR A 181 14.42 7.72 -1.76
N ARG A 182 13.51 8.22 -2.58
CA ARG A 182 13.32 7.78 -3.96
C ARG A 182 14.60 7.92 -4.78
N GLY A 183 15.04 6.81 -5.39
CA GLY A 183 16.23 6.76 -6.23
C GLY A 183 17.55 6.63 -5.48
N ARG A 184 17.52 6.46 -4.15
CA ARG A 184 18.73 6.19 -3.35
C ARG A 184 19.10 4.72 -3.43
N ASP A 185 19.93 4.37 -4.44
CA ASP A 185 20.33 2.99 -4.72
C ASP A 185 21.10 2.37 -3.56
N GLU A 186 21.89 3.17 -2.85
CA GLU A 186 22.65 2.74 -1.68
C GLU A 186 21.78 2.23 -0.53
N LEU A 187 20.50 2.62 -0.50
CA LEU A 187 19.49 2.17 0.46
C LEU A 187 18.47 1.18 -0.14
N GLY A 188 18.70 0.71 -1.37
CA GLY A 188 17.76 -0.22 -2.05
C GLY A 188 16.48 0.44 -2.55
N CYS A 189 16.46 1.79 -2.66
CA CYS A 189 15.27 2.56 -3.03
C CYS A 189 15.23 2.97 -4.51
N SER A 190 16.05 2.36 -5.38
CA SER A 190 16.10 2.65 -6.82
C SER A 190 14.78 2.40 -7.54
N GLN A 191 13.97 1.47 -7.01
CA GLN A 191 12.68 1.10 -7.59
C GLN A 191 11.47 1.71 -6.86
N PHE A 192 11.68 2.74 -6.05
CA PHE A 192 10.57 3.45 -5.42
C PHE A 192 9.73 4.17 -6.48
N ASP A 193 8.52 3.69 -6.70
CA ASP A 193 7.52 4.21 -7.63
C ASP A 193 6.14 4.43 -6.99
N THR A 194 5.95 3.91 -5.77
CA THR A 194 4.66 3.86 -5.11
C THR A 194 4.65 4.60 -3.77
N LEU A 195 3.74 5.56 -3.65
CA LEU A 195 3.38 6.22 -2.39
C LEU A 195 1.91 5.93 -2.10
N SER A 196 1.67 4.95 -1.21
CA SER A 196 0.32 4.51 -0.85
C SER A 196 -0.17 5.26 0.39
N MET A 197 -1.14 6.13 0.21
CA MET A 197 -1.77 6.89 1.29
C MET A 197 -3.13 7.43 0.85
N GLY A 198 -4.00 7.67 1.83
CA GLY A 198 -5.37 8.10 1.62
C GLY A 198 -6.36 6.94 1.65
N MET A 199 -7.48 7.18 2.25
CA MET A 199 -8.61 6.27 2.42
C MET A 199 -9.86 6.87 1.79
N SER A 200 -11.01 6.16 1.86
CA SER A 200 -12.28 6.65 1.28
C SER A 200 -12.68 8.06 1.73
N GLY A 201 -12.21 8.52 2.90
CA GLY A 201 -12.54 9.84 3.45
C GLY A 201 -11.61 10.97 3.01
N ASP A 202 -10.37 10.67 2.62
CA ASP A 202 -9.30 11.67 2.45
C ASP A 202 -8.39 11.45 1.21
N TYR A 203 -8.75 10.49 0.32
CA TYR A 203 -7.95 10.20 -0.88
C TYR A 203 -7.77 11.41 -1.80
N VAL A 204 -8.74 12.34 -1.83
CA VAL A 204 -8.63 13.57 -2.62
C VAL A 204 -7.45 14.40 -2.14
N GLN A 205 -7.36 14.63 -0.84
CA GLN A 205 -6.25 15.35 -0.19
C GLN A 205 -4.92 14.60 -0.37
N ALA A 206 -4.94 13.27 -0.25
CA ALA A 206 -3.77 12.45 -0.46
C ALA A 206 -3.22 12.58 -1.90
N ILE A 207 -4.10 12.53 -2.93
CA ILE A 207 -3.71 12.73 -4.33
C ILE A 207 -3.10 14.12 -4.55
N GLU A 208 -3.72 15.14 -4.00
CA GLU A 208 -3.22 16.52 -4.08
C GLU A 208 -1.86 16.71 -3.38
N CYS A 209 -1.58 15.88 -2.36
CA CYS A 209 -0.28 15.83 -1.67
C CYS A 209 0.71 14.82 -2.28
N GLY A 210 0.38 14.17 -3.41
CA GLY A 210 1.34 13.35 -4.16
C GLY A 210 1.18 11.84 -4.01
N SER A 211 0.09 11.32 -3.42
CA SER A 211 -0.22 9.88 -3.44
C SER A 211 -0.22 9.33 -4.87
N THR A 212 0.28 8.08 -5.03
CA THR A 212 0.22 7.35 -6.31
C THR A 212 -0.68 6.11 -6.20
N MET A 213 -1.07 5.71 -4.96
CA MET A 213 -1.93 4.56 -4.71
C MET A 213 -2.85 4.85 -3.54
#